data_c982c2ba58f3e57aa4e782cfe9fb6134
#
_entry.id   c982c2ba58f3e57aa4e782cfe9fb6134
#
_cell.length_a   1.000
_cell.length_b   1.000
_cell.length_c   1.000
_cell.angle_alpha   90.00
_cell.angle_beta   90.00
_cell.angle_gamma   90.00
#
_symmetry.space_group_name_H-M   'P 1'
#
loop_
_entity.id
_entity.type
_entity.pdbx_description
1 polymer ?
#
loop_
_entity_poly.entity_id
_entity_poly.type
_entity_poly.pdbx_seq_one_letter_code
_entity_poly.pdbx_strand_id
1 'polypeptide(L)'
;ATVEISCLEGKVREALALVREILTESDYSDTRRLRELLAESRSDVQSKIFSRGHSVASTRALSYLSRFYKLSDWNGGIGAYRMLEEELAALGEQGESIALTYERAARAAFNPERLTVSFCGGEEGSAALESSMPELLDALRSYTCPPSTEGCWFGGMQGDILAREDIALH
;
A
#
# COMPACT_ATOMS: atom_id res chain seq x y z
N ALA A 1 1.22 -2.86 -4.18
CA ALA A 1 1.49 -3.45 -2.86
C ALA A 1 2.48 -4.60 -3.04
N THR A 2 3.37 -4.82 -2.08
CA THR A 2 4.35 -5.91 -2.09
C THR A 2 4.24 -6.63 -0.75
N VAL A 3 4.22 -7.96 -0.80
CA VAL A 3 4.32 -8.82 0.39
C VAL A 3 5.58 -9.67 0.21
N GLU A 4 6.46 -9.61 1.17
CA GLU A 4 7.71 -10.36 1.17
C GLU A 4 7.74 -11.30 2.36
N ILE A 5 8.13 -12.56 2.12
CA ILE A 5 8.16 -13.60 3.14
C ILE A 5 9.49 -14.32 3.06
N SER A 6 10.07 -14.58 4.23
CA SER A 6 11.20 -15.48 4.38
C SER A 6 10.82 -16.61 5.32
N CYS A 7 10.93 -17.85 4.87
CA CYS A 7 10.61 -19.04 5.66
C CYS A 7 11.54 -20.19 5.32
N LEU A 8 11.54 -21.22 6.17
CA LEU A 8 12.22 -22.49 5.87
C LEU A 8 11.47 -23.23 4.75
N GLU A 9 12.19 -23.98 3.93
CA GLU A 9 11.67 -24.68 2.76
C GLU A 9 10.46 -25.58 3.09
N GLY A 10 10.53 -26.35 4.18
CA GLY A 10 9.42 -27.19 4.64
C GLY A 10 8.23 -26.41 5.24
N LYS A 11 8.26 -25.08 5.29
CA LYS A 11 7.23 -24.20 5.87
C LYS A 11 6.54 -23.28 4.85
N VAL A 12 6.78 -23.49 3.58
CA VAL A 12 6.20 -22.64 2.50
C VAL A 12 4.67 -22.65 2.53
N ARG A 13 4.04 -23.80 2.75
CA ARG A 13 2.57 -23.91 2.82
C ARG A 13 1.98 -23.13 3.99
N GLU A 14 2.60 -23.23 5.18
CA GLU A 14 2.17 -22.52 6.37
C GLU A 14 2.37 -21.00 6.20
N ALA A 15 3.47 -20.61 5.57
CA ALA A 15 3.76 -19.21 5.26
C ALA A 15 2.70 -18.63 4.29
N LEU A 16 2.31 -19.37 3.25
CA LEU A 16 1.25 -18.94 2.33
C LEU A 16 -0.13 -18.88 3.00
N ALA A 17 -0.43 -19.79 3.92
CA ALA A 17 -1.67 -19.74 4.71
C ALA A 17 -1.72 -18.46 5.56
N LEU A 18 -0.60 -18.07 6.20
CA LEU A 18 -0.51 -16.80 6.93
C LEU A 18 -0.67 -15.59 6.01
N VAL A 19 -0.08 -15.63 4.81
CA VAL A 19 -0.27 -14.55 3.82
C VAL A 19 -1.74 -14.44 3.42
N ARG A 20 -2.39 -15.55 3.14
CA ARG A 20 -3.83 -15.58 2.84
C ARG A 20 -4.63 -14.90 3.96
N GLU A 21 -4.42 -15.31 5.20
CA GLU A 21 -5.08 -14.75 6.38
C GLU A 21 -4.84 -13.24 6.49
N ILE A 22 -3.58 -12.79 6.40
CA ILE A 22 -3.24 -11.36 6.45
C ILE A 22 -3.91 -10.57 5.33
N LEU A 23 -3.96 -11.10 4.11
CA LEU A 23 -4.51 -10.38 2.96
C LEU A 23 -6.03 -10.35 2.92
N THR A 24 -6.71 -11.36 3.48
CA THR A 24 -8.16 -11.52 3.33
C THR A 24 -8.95 -11.41 4.63
N GLU A 25 -8.30 -11.53 5.78
CA GLU A 25 -8.96 -11.59 7.08
C GLU A 25 -8.52 -10.46 8.04
N SER A 26 -7.69 -9.51 7.56
CA SER A 26 -7.27 -8.37 8.38
C SER A 26 -8.45 -7.49 8.77
N ASP A 27 -8.56 -7.19 10.06
CA ASP A 27 -9.58 -6.30 10.62
C ASP A 27 -9.10 -4.85 10.62
N TYR A 28 -9.72 -4.01 9.80
CA TYR A 28 -9.43 -2.58 9.71
C TYR A 28 -10.25 -1.76 10.71
N SER A 29 -11.22 -2.35 11.43
CA SER A 29 -12.10 -1.63 12.36
C SER A 29 -11.41 -1.21 13.67
N ASP A 30 -10.28 -1.82 14.02
CA ASP A 30 -9.48 -1.42 15.18
C ASP A 30 -8.77 -0.07 14.93
N THR A 31 -9.49 1.02 15.16
CA THR A 31 -8.99 2.39 14.98
C THR A 31 -7.81 2.72 15.89
N ARG A 32 -7.67 2.05 17.05
CA ARG A 32 -6.51 2.21 17.93
C ARG A 32 -5.27 1.63 17.25
N ARG A 33 -5.39 0.41 16.73
CA ARG A 33 -4.27 -0.24 16.02
C ARG A 33 -3.93 0.51 14.75
N LEU A 34 -4.94 0.99 14.03
CA LEU A 34 -4.75 1.82 12.84
C LEU A 34 -3.95 3.10 13.18
N ARG A 35 -4.26 3.76 14.29
CA ARG A 35 -3.51 4.93 14.77
C ARG A 35 -2.04 4.60 15.04
N GLU A 36 -1.75 3.47 15.67
CA GLU A 36 -0.38 3.04 15.95
C GLU A 36 0.40 2.85 14.65
N LEU A 37 -0.17 2.15 13.67
CA LEU A 37 0.45 1.89 12.37
C LEU A 37 0.67 3.16 11.54
N LEU A 38 -0.29 4.09 11.55
CA LEU A 38 -0.16 5.38 10.87
C LEU A 38 0.93 6.25 11.54
N ALA A 39 1.00 6.25 12.87
CA ALA A 39 2.03 6.97 13.60
C ALA A 39 3.44 6.40 13.34
N GLU A 40 3.58 5.08 13.28
CA GLU A 40 4.81 4.39 12.90
C GLU A 40 5.21 4.76 11.48
N SER A 41 4.30 4.62 10.51
CA SER A 41 4.53 4.98 9.11
C SER A 41 4.95 6.45 8.95
N ARG A 42 4.31 7.37 9.69
CA ARG A 42 4.70 8.78 9.71
C ARG A 42 6.13 8.96 10.22
N SER A 43 6.48 8.27 11.31
CA SER A 43 7.84 8.33 11.88
C SER A 43 8.90 7.82 10.90
N ASP A 44 8.60 6.76 10.17
CA ASP A 44 9.50 6.20 9.15
C ASP A 44 9.72 7.17 7.98
N VAL A 45 8.62 7.76 7.48
CA VAL A 45 8.71 8.79 6.42
C VAL A 45 9.50 10.01 6.91
N GLN A 46 9.25 10.45 8.15
CA GLN A 46 9.99 11.55 8.76
C GLN A 46 11.49 11.26 8.85
N SER A 47 11.86 10.07 9.33
CA SER A 47 13.26 9.63 9.40
C SER A 47 13.92 9.60 8.02
N LYS A 48 13.19 9.16 7.01
CA LYS A 48 13.65 9.18 5.60
C LYS A 48 13.86 10.60 5.10
N ILE A 49 12.96 11.54 5.43
CA ILE A 49 13.10 12.95 5.06
C ILE A 49 14.38 13.54 5.67
N PHE A 50 14.65 13.26 6.94
CA PHE A 50 15.86 13.75 7.62
C PHE A 50 17.15 13.11 7.07
N SER A 51 17.15 11.80 6.87
CA SER A 51 18.35 11.07 6.44
C SER A 51 18.68 11.25 4.96
N ARG A 52 17.67 11.51 4.10
CA ARG A 52 17.81 11.63 2.64
C ARG A 52 17.18 12.89 2.09
N GLY A 53 17.26 14.02 2.79
CA GLY A 53 16.57 15.27 2.48
C GLY A 53 16.81 15.76 1.03
N HIS A 54 18.02 15.65 0.51
CA HIS A 54 18.32 16.02 -0.88
C HIS A 54 17.55 15.19 -1.91
N SER A 55 17.42 13.86 -1.70
CA SER A 55 16.67 12.98 -2.58
C SER A 55 15.17 13.24 -2.49
N VAL A 56 14.65 13.47 -1.28
CA VAL A 56 13.25 13.81 -1.05
C VAL A 56 12.89 15.15 -1.69
N ALA A 57 13.76 16.17 -1.55
CA ALA A 57 13.57 17.47 -2.18
C ALA A 57 13.57 17.36 -3.71
N SER A 58 14.49 16.58 -4.28
CA SER A 58 14.52 16.30 -5.73
C SER A 58 13.26 15.60 -6.22
N THR A 59 12.81 14.57 -5.50
CA THR A 59 11.55 13.86 -5.81
C THR A 59 10.36 14.83 -5.77
N ARG A 60 10.30 15.68 -4.74
CA ARG A 60 9.25 16.70 -4.62
C ARG A 60 9.28 17.70 -5.77
N ALA A 61 10.43 18.23 -6.14
CA ALA A 61 10.58 19.16 -7.27
C ALA A 61 10.16 18.50 -8.60
N LEU A 62 10.58 17.26 -8.85
CA LEU A 62 10.23 16.50 -10.03
C LEU A 62 8.75 16.05 -10.04
N SER A 63 8.09 16.00 -8.90
CA SER A 63 6.67 15.64 -8.81
C SER A 63 5.73 16.60 -9.54
N TYR A 64 6.17 17.84 -9.74
CA TYR A 64 5.45 18.83 -10.55
C TYR A 64 5.58 18.60 -12.07
N LEU A 65 6.55 17.79 -12.49
CA LEU A 65 6.87 17.57 -13.90
C LEU A 65 6.52 16.15 -14.37
N SER A 66 6.37 15.19 -13.46
CA SER A 66 6.22 13.78 -13.81
C SER A 66 5.26 13.04 -12.88
N ARG A 67 4.34 12.27 -13.47
CA ARG A 67 3.43 11.36 -12.74
C ARG A 67 4.17 10.34 -11.88
N PHE A 68 5.28 9.82 -12.39
CA PHE A 68 6.11 8.88 -11.64
C PHE A 68 6.64 9.48 -10.34
N TYR A 69 7.20 10.69 -10.42
CA TYR A 69 7.71 11.37 -9.23
C TYR A 69 6.60 11.83 -8.29
N LYS A 70 5.41 12.18 -8.81
CA LYS A 70 4.23 12.48 -7.98
C LYS A 70 3.80 11.25 -7.19
N LEU A 71 3.72 10.09 -7.81
CA LEU A 71 3.45 8.83 -7.10
C LEU A 71 4.54 8.48 -6.09
N SER A 72 5.81 8.73 -6.44
CA SER A 72 6.93 8.48 -5.53
C SER A 72 6.90 9.39 -4.31
N ASP A 73 6.51 10.67 -4.46
CA ASP A 73 6.34 11.62 -3.36
C ASP A 73 5.16 11.21 -2.46
N TRP A 74 4.07 10.73 -3.02
CA TRP A 74 2.93 10.22 -2.26
C TRP A 74 3.19 8.87 -1.58
N ASN A 75 4.14 8.07 -2.09
CA ASN A 75 4.47 6.78 -1.51
C ASN A 75 5.53 6.82 -0.41
N GLY A 76 6.17 7.94 -0.18
CA GLY A 76 7.20 8.03 0.87
C GLY A 76 8.03 9.32 0.81
N GLY A 77 7.45 10.40 0.31
CA GLY A 77 8.02 11.75 0.32
C GLY A 77 7.23 12.71 1.21
N ILE A 78 7.32 13.98 0.91
CA ILE A 78 6.63 15.06 1.65
C ILE A 78 5.11 14.93 1.52
N GLY A 79 4.62 14.49 0.36
CA GLY A 79 3.20 14.21 0.13
C GLY A 79 2.67 13.13 1.07
N ALA A 80 3.40 12.01 1.20
CA ALA A 80 3.06 10.95 2.14
C ALA A 80 3.04 11.42 3.59
N TYR A 81 4.05 12.19 3.99
CA TYR A 81 4.14 12.72 5.35
C TYR A 81 2.93 13.58 5.71
N ARG A 82 2.55 14.51 4.84
CA ARG A 82 1.38 15.38 5.05
C ARG A 82 0.08 14.61 5.13
N MET A 83 -0.13 13.66 4.21
CA MET A 83 -1.31 12.79 4.22
C MET A 83 -1.43 12.04 5.55
N LEU A 84 -0.34 11.45 6.04
CA LEU A 84 -0.32 10.73 7.30
C LEU A 84 -0.59 11.64 8.52
N GLU A 85 -0.11 12.89 8.50
CA GLU A 85 -0.45 13.88 9.53
C GLU A 85 -1.94 14.24 9.53
N GLU A 86 -2.51 14.49 8.36
CA GLU A 86 -3.94 14.80 8.19
C GLU A 86 -4.84 13.65 8.65
N GLU A 87 -4.52 12.43 8.26
CA GLU A 87 -5.26 11.22 8.66
C GLU A 87 -5.17 10.97 10.17
N LEU A 88 -3.97 11.12 10.77
CA LEU A 88 -3.80 10.98 12.22
C LEU A 88 -4.59 12.03 13.00
N ALA A 89 -4.67 13.25 12.50
CA ALA A 89 -5.48 14.32 13.11
C ALA A 89 -6.98 14.01 12.99
N ALA A 90 -7.43 13.52 11.83
CA ALA A 90 -8.82 13.21 11.56
C ALA A 90 -9.32 11.91 12.22
N LEU A 91 -8.42 11.01 12.61
CA LEU A 91 -8.77 9.65 13.07
C LEU A 91 -9.68 9.66 14.33
N GLY A 92 -9.63 10.72 15.16
CA GLY A 92 -10.47 10.85 16.34
C GLY A 92 -11.95 11.03 16.01
N GLU A 93 -12.27 11.73 14.93
CA GLU A 93 -13.63 12.05 14.51
C GLU A 93 -14.11 11.18 13.34
N GLN A 94 -13.21 10.73 12.49
CA GLN A 94 -13.51 10.04 11.23
C GLN A 94 -12.89 8.62 11.17
N GLY A 95 -12.61 8.00 12.32
CA GLY A 95 -11.90 6.73 12.38
C GLY A 95 -12.54 5.60 11.54
N GLU A 96 -13.87 5.46 11.60
CA GLU A 96 -14.58 4.45 10.81
C GLU A 96 -14.48 4.71 9.29
N SER A 97 -14.58 5.95 8.86
CA SER A 97 -14.47 6.33 7.45
C SER A 97 -13.06 6.08 6.91
N ILE A 98 -12.04 6.38 7.72
CA ILE A 98 -10.64 6.13 7.38
C ILE A 98 -10.39 4.61 7.30
N ALA A 99 -10.86 3.84 8.28
CA ALA A 99 -10.76 2.38 8.29
C ALA A 99 -11.38 1.74 7.04
N LEU A 100 -12.59 2.17 6.66
CA LEU A 100 -13.26 1.75 5.43
C LEU A 100 -12.47 2.10 4.17
N THR A 101 -11.80 3.24 4.17
CA THR A 101 -10.96 3.66 3.04
C THR A 101 -9.75 2.74 2.89
N TYR A 102 -9.10 2.38 3.99
CA TYR A 102 -7.98 1.43 3.98
C TYR A 102 -8.42 0.02 3.57
N GLU A 103 -9.56 -0.46 4.07
CA GLU A 103 -10.13 -1.75 3.64
C GLU A 103 -10.42 -1.77 2.14
N ARG A 104 -11.05 -0.74 1.60
CA ARG A 104 -11.31 -0.62 0.15
C ARG A 104 -10.02 -0.56 -0.67
N ALA A 105 -9.02 0.16 -0.18
CA ALA A 105 -7.73 0.24 -0.83
C ALA A 105 -7.02 -1.12 -0.85
N ALA A 106 -7.07 -1.89 0.25
CA ALA A 106 -6.55 -3.24 0.31
C ALA A 106 -7.25 -4.18 -0.67
N ARG A 107 -8.58 -4.17 -0.70
CA ARG A 107 -9.39 -4.97 -1.65
C ARG A 107 -9.08 -4.63 -3.11
N ALA A 108 -8.76 -3.38 -3.43
CA ALA A 108 -8.37 -2.97 -4.77
C ALA A 108 -6.90 -3.35 -5.11
N ALA A 109 -6.01 -3.28 -4.12
CA ALA A 109 -4.57 -3.52 -4.30
C ALA A 109 -4.21 -5.00 -4.49
N PHE A 110 -4.93 -5.90 -3.81
CA PHE A 110 -4.62 -7.34 -3.80
C PHE A 110 -5.38 -8.13 -4.89
N ASN A 111 -5.53 -7.53 -6.06
CA ASN A 111 -6.20 -8.17 -7.19
C ASN A 111 -5.36 -9.33 -7.76
N PRO A 112 -5.89 -10.58 -7.78
CA PRO A 112 -5.18 -11.75 -8.27
C PRO A 112 -4.83 -11.70 -9.76
N GLU A 113 -5.59 -10.95 -10.58
CA GLU A 113 -5.30 -10.80 -12.01
C GLU A 113 -4.01 -9.99 -12.31
N ARG A 114 -3.51 -9.27 -11.30
CA ARG A 114 -2.28 -8.47 -11.38
C ARG A 114 -1.20 -8.97 -10.44
N LEU A 115 -1.36 -10.16 -9.90
CA LEU A 115 -0.41 -10.76 -8.98
C LEU A 115 0.81 -11.25 -9.75
N THR A 116 1.99 -10.84 -9.29
CA THR A 116 3.27 -11.40 -9.70
C THR A 116 3.91 -12.06 -8.49
N VAL A 117 4.25 -13.33 -8.60
CA VAL A 117 4.94 -14.08 -7.56
C VAL A 117 6.36 -14.35 -8.00
N SER A 118 7.32 -14.06 -7.13
CA SER A 118 8.73 -14.38 -7.32
C SER A 118 9.17 -15.26 -6.16
N PHE A 119 9.81 -16.38 -6.47
CA PHE A 119 10.29 -17.34 -5.48
C PHE A 119 11.79 -17.58 -5.66
N CYS A 120 12.49 -17.66 -4.55
CA CYS A 120 13.90 -18.04 -4.50
C CYS A 120 14.08 -19.12 -3.44
N GLY A 121 14.38 -20.35 -3.84
CA GLY A 121 14.52 -21.48 -2.92
C GLY A 121 14.80 -22.77 -3.68
N GLY A 122 14.73 -23.91 -3.00
CA GLY A 122 14.91 -25.22 -3.57
C GLY A 122 13.68 -25.76 -4.30
N GLU A 123 13.84 -26.92 -4.91
CA GLU A 123 12.81 -27.56 -5.73
C GLU A 123 11.57 -27.97 -4.91
N GLU A 124 11.78 -28.45 -3.68
CA GLU A 124 10.71 -28.83 -2.75
C GLU A 124 9.85 -27.60 -2.36
N GLY A 125 10.50 -26.48 -2.08
CA GLY A 125 9.81 -25.23 -1.79
C GLY A 125 9.00 -24.68 -2.97
N SER A 126 9.55 -24.80 -4.19
CA SER A 126 8.83 -24.43 -5.43
C SER A 126 7.58 -25.28 -5.64
N ALA A 127 7.69 -26.58 -5.49
CA ALA A 127 6.55 -27.50 -5.61
C ALA A 127 5.48 -27.22 -4.53
N ALA A 128 5.91 -26.91 -3.31
CA ALA A 128 4.99 -26.51 -2.22
C ALA A 128 4.27 -25.19 -2.54
N LEU A 129 4.98 -24.20 -3.08
CA LEU A 129 4.41 -22.95 -3.54
C LEU A 129 3.35 -23.20 -4.63
N GLU A 130 3.71 -23.87 -5.70
CA GLU A 130 2.82 -24.14 -6.84
C GLU A 130 1.54 -24.88 -6.40
N SER A 131 1.66 -25.85 -5.50
CA SER A 131 0.50 -26.61 -4.99
C SER A 131 -0.43 -25.80 -4.09
N SER A 132 0.06 -24.73 -3.46
CA SER A 132 -0.70 -23.89 -2.53
C SER A 132 -1.25 -22.61 -3.17
N MET A 133 -0.73 -22.22 -4.33
CA MET A 133 -1.15 -21.01 -5.05
C MET A 133 -2.64 -20.99 -5.41
N PRO A 134 -3.29 -22.09 -5.86
CA PRO A 134 -4.71 -22.06 -6.20
C PRO A 134 -5.60 -21.61 -5.03
N GLU A 135 -5.33 -22.08 -3.83
CA GLU A 135 -6.09 -21.71 -2.62
C GLU A 135 -5.96 -20.21 -2.32
N LEU A 136 -4.74 -19.66 -2.41
CA LEU A 136 -4.50 -18.23 -2.23
C LEU A 136 -5.23 -17.39 -3.29
N LEU A 137 -5.17 -17.81 -4.55
CA LEU A 137 -5.83 -17.10 -5.65
C LEU A 137 -7.34 -17.11 -5.51
N ASP A 138 -7.95 -18.21 -5.09
CA ASP A 138 -9.40 -18.33 -4.89
C ASP A 138 -9.85 -17.45 -3.71
N ALA A 139 -9.09 -17.42 -2.61
CA ALA A 139 -9.35 -16.54 -1.49
C ALA A 139 -9.27 -15.06 -1.91
N LEU A 140 -8.25 -14.67 -2.68
CA LEU A 140 -8.12 -13.31 -3.20
C LEU A 140 -9.25 -12.95 -4.15
N ARG A 141 -9.70 -13.83 -5.04
CA ARG A 141 -10.86 -13.60 -5.93
C ARG A 141 -12.15 -13.34 -5.15
N SER A 142 -12.31 -14.02 -4.03
CA SER A 142 -13.48 -13.83 -3.16
C SER A 142 -13.42 -12.53 -2.37
N TYR A 143 -12.22 -12.08 -2.05
CA TYR A 143 -11.98 -10.87 -1.26
C TYR A 143 -11.98 -9.59 -2.09
N THR A 144 -11.44 -9.63 -3.30
CA THR A 144 -11.28 -8.44 -4.14
C THR A 144 -12.60 -8.00 -4.77
N CYS A 145 -12.89 -6.70 -4.71
CA CYS A 145 -13.93 -6.13 -5.55
C CYS A 145 -13.42 -6.06 -7.00
N PRO A 146 -14.27 -6.38 -8.00
CA PRO A 146 -13.94 -6.05 -9.38
C PRO A 146 -13.64 -4.55 -9.46
N PRO A 147 -12.68 -4.11 -10.28
CA PRO A 147 -12.39 -2.69 -10.44
C PRO A 147 -13.66 -2.00 -10.94
N SER A 148 -14.39 -1.36 -10.03
CA SER A 148 -15.48 -0.48 -10.44
C SER A 148 -14.85 0.69 -11.17
N THR A 149 -15.28 0.93 -12.39
CA THR A 149 -14.90 2.09 -13.19
C THR A 149 -15.33 3.41 -12.55
N GLU A 150 -16.19 3.35 -11.54
CA GLU A 150 -16.71 4.49 -10.77
C GLU A 150 -16.10 4.48 -9.38
N GLY A 151 -14.91 5.02 -9.21
CA GLY A 151 -14.33 5.23 -7.88
C GLY A 151 -12.96 4.63 -7.65
N CYS A 152 -12.23 4.32 -8.69
CA CYS A 152 -10.81 4.09 -8.58
C CYS A 152 -10.18 5.36 -7.96
N TRP A 153 -9.50 5.20 -6.86
CA TRP A 153 -8.77 6.27 -6.15
C TRP A 153 -7.88 7.11 -7.08
N PHE A 154 -7.56 6.57 -8.25
CA PHE A 154 -6.86 7.25 -9.33
C PHE A 154 -7.76 8.14 -10.22
N GLY A 155 -9.08 8.11 -10.08
CA GLY A 155 -10.00 8.99 -10.83
C GLY A 155 -9.81 10.46 -10.50
N GLY A 156 -9.41 10.80 -9.28
CA GLY A 156 -9.01 12.16 -8.89
C GLY A 156 -7.64 12.60 -9.44
N MET A 157 -6.85 11.66 -9.98
CA MET A 157 -5.56 11.98 -10.60
C MET A 157 -5.67 12.32 -12.10
N GLN A 158 -6.87 12.27 -12.69
CA GLN A 158 -7.11 12.77 -14.04
C GLN A 158 -7.26 14.31 -14.11
N GLY A 159 -7.41 14.97 -12.96
CA GLY A 159 -7.29 16.40 -12.87
C GLY A 159 -5.83 16.83 -13.05
N ASP A 160 -5.61 17.77 -13.91
CA ASP A 160 -4.38 18.42 -14.33
C ASP A 160 -3.20 18.29 -13.36
N ILE A 161 -2.27 17.39 -13.66
CA ILE A 161 -1.02 17.22 -12.90
C ILE A 161 -0.16 18.50 -12.97
N LEU A 162 -0.51 19.39 -13.87
CA LEU A 162 0.13 20.67 -14.16
C LEU A 162 -0.82 21.86 -13.91
N ALA A 163 -1.77 21.76 -12.99
CA ALA A 163 -2.48 22.95 -12.54
C ALA A 163 -1.44 23.96 -12.06
N ARG A 164 -1.30 25.08 -12.80
CA ARG A 164 -0.33 26.17 -12.52
C ARG A 164 -0.45 26.74 -11.10
N GLU A 165 -1.54 26.47 -10.43
CA GLU A 165 -1.83 26.88 -9.05
C GLU A 165 -0.96 26.14 -8.02
N ASP A 166 -0.48 24.92 -8.35
CA ASP A 166 0.45 24.18 -7.47
C ASP A 166 1.90 24.68 -7.54
N ILE A 167 2.21 25.58 -8.45
CA ILE A 167 3.57 26.14 -8.68
C ILE A 167 3.69 27.54 -8.06
N ALA A 168 2.77 27.95 -7.21
CA ALA A 168 2.96 29.18 -6.44
C ALA A 168 4.20 29.03 -5.56
N LEU A 169 5.28 29.68 -5.96
CA LEU A 169 6.49 29.86 -5.15
C LEU A 169 6.11 30.69 -3.92
N HIS A 170 6.07 30.03 -2.77
CA HIS A 170 6.08 30.71 -1.48
C HIS A 170 7.48 30.70 -0.90
#